data_cd6d086a1c95fe47d11fac994395c721
#
_entry.id   cd6d086a1c95fe47d11fac994395c721
#
_cell.length_a   1.000
_cell.length_b   1.000
_cell.length_c   1.000
_cell.angle_alpha   90.00
_cell.angle_beta   90.00
_cell.angle_gamma   90.00
#
_symmetry.space_group_name_H-M   'P 1'
#
loop_
_entity.id
_entity.type
_entity.pdbx_description
1 polymer ?
#
loop_
_entity_poly.entity_id
_entity_poly.type
_entity_poly.pdbx_seq_one_letter_code
_entity_poly.pdbx_strand_id
1 'polypeptide(L)'
;LSRLSNEKRPFPSGLDVMAVFGSQRAEELLDSLYNPSKEWDGYKKEYNEVKSEFDERSIKDKTGNIYTTWLYSLESLNQRFPEGYPNFMRNKAWESKSLATALGSWAELRHDTILYGAQSSVECGGEEEEPPKVTGYVEPNPEFYNRLIWLTKQTMEGLSQRNGISDSMKEKCENIIELLE
;
A
#
# COMPACT_ATOMS: atom_id res chain seq x y z
N LEU A 1 -2.26 30.16 14.66
CA LEU A 1 -1.28 29.11 15.01
C LEU A 1 0.10 29.65 14.65
N SER A 2 0.85 30.06 15.68
CA SER A 2 2.21 30.58 15.53
C SER A 2 3.11 29.46 15.01
N ARG A 3 3.69 29.66 13.84
CA ARG A 3 4.75 28.79 13.31
C ARG A 3 5.95 28.94 14.22
N LEU A 4 6.30 27.87 14.91
CA LEU A 4 7.58 27.78 15.62
C LEU A 4 8.65 27.48 14.55
N SER A 5 9.33 28.51 14.11
CA SER A 5 10.48 28.42 13.22
C SER A 5 11.57 27.60 13.93
N ASN A 6 11.88 26.43 13.44
CA ASN A 6 12.92 25.45 13.81
C ASN A 6 12.43 24.12 14.39
N GLU A 7 11.15 23.80 14.39
CA GLU A 7 10.71 22.46 14.80
C GLU A 7 10.71 21.50 13.60
N LYS A 8 11.32 20.32 13.82
CA LYS A 8 11.20 19.20 12.88
C LYS A 8 9.74 18.75 12.84
N ARG A 9 9.25 18.35 11.67
CA ARG A 9 7.92 17.78 11.53
C ARG A 9 7.81 16.54 12.44
N PRO A 10 6.86 16.49 13.38
CA PRO A 10 6.84 15.43 14.40
C PRO A 10 6.52 14.05 13.84
N PHE A 11 5.70 13.99 12.78
CA PHE A 11 5.29 12.73 12.15
C PHE A 11 5.14 12.87 10.64
N PRO A 12 5.51 11.84 9.86
CA PRO A 12 5.22 11.78 8.44
C PRO A 12 3.71 11.61 8.21
N SER A 13 3.19 12.20 7.14
CA SER A 13 1.83 11.93 6.64
C SER A 13 1.83 10.67 5.76
N GLY A 14 0.65 10.14 5.45
CA GLY A 14 0.53 9.06 4.48
C GLY A 14 1.10 9.42 3.11
N LEU A 15 1.01 10.68 2.69
CA LEU A 15 1.60 11.13 1.44
C LEU A 15 3.13 11.08 1.45
N ASP A 16 3.78 11.40 2.58
CA ASP A 16 5.25 11.27 2.71
C ASP A 16 5.66 9.80 2.54
N VAL A 17 4.91 8.88 3.15
CA VAL A 17 5.17 7.45 3.06
C VAL A 17 5.01 6.96 1.63
N MET A 18 3.92 7.34 0.94
CA MET A 18 3.69 6.93 -0.45
C MET A 18 4.69 7.56 -1.41
N ALA A 19 5.15 8.79 -1.15
CA ALA A 19 6.21 9.43 -1.91
C ALA A 19 7.54 8.69 -1.78
N VAL A 20 7.89 8.24 -0.57
CA VAL A 20 9.06 7.35 -0.33
C VAL A 20 8.89 6.02 -1.08
N PHE A 21 7.68 5.48 -1.17
CA PHE A 21 7.35 4.27 -1.96
C PHE A 21 7.24 4.54 -3.47
N GLY A 22 7.76 5.66 -3.95
CA GLY A 22 7.90 5.97 -5.38
C GLY A 22 6.69 6.65 -6.03
N SER A 23 5.67 7.07 -5.26
CA SER A 23 4.53 7.78 -5.82
C SER A 23 4.88 9.23 -6.19
N GLN A 24 5.12 9.48 -7.47
CA GLN A 24 5.30 10.85 -7.97
C GLN A 24 4.04 11.70 -7.75
N ARG A 25 2.85 11.06 -7.77
CA ARG A 25 1.61 11.77 -7.48
C ARG A 25 1.53 12.26 -6.04
N ALA A 26 2.04 11.47 -5.09
CA ALA A 26 2.14 11.90 -3.69
C ALA A 26 3.13 13.07 -3.53
N GLU A 27 4.28 13.05 -4.21
CA GLU A 27 5.24 14.17 -4.24
C GLU A 27 4.59 15.45 -4.77
N GLU A 28 3.88 15.38 -5.91
CA GLU A 28 3.17 16.52 -6.50
C GLU A 28 2.12 17.11 -5.54
N LEU A 29 1.37 16.25 -4.82
CA LEU A 29 0.37 16.70 -3.86
C LEU A 29 1.01 17.30 -2.61
N LEU A 30 2.10 16.74 -2.11
CA LEU A 30 2.87 17.32 -1.01
C LEU A 30 3.36 18.73 -1.35
N ASP A 31 3.96 18.90 -2.53
CA ASP A 31 4.51 20.18 -2.94
C ASP A 31 3.41 21.22 -3.21
N SER A 32 2.28 20.82 -3.81
CA SER A 32 1.22 21.76 -4.21
C SER A 32 0.29 22.15 -3.07
N LEU A 33 -0.06 21.20 -2.17
CA LEU A 33 -1.07 21.43 -1.13
C LEU A 33 -0.47 21.77 0.23
N TYR A 34 0.66 21.15 0.59
CA TYR A 34 1.22 21.24 1.94
C TYR A 34 2.57 21.95 1.99
N ASN A 35 3.35 21.88 0.91
CA ASN A 35 4.69 22.46 0.78
C ASN A 35 5.59 22.31 2.03
N PRO A 36 5.79 21.07 2.51
CA PRO A 36 6.47 20.81 3.77
C PRO A 36 7.92 21.32 3.80
N SER A 37 8.54 21.45 2.62
CA SER A 37 9.89 22.01 2.50
C SER A 37 9.98 23.49 2.89
N LYS A 38 8.86 24.24 2.80
CA LYS A 38 8.79 25.64 3.27
C LYS A 38 8.38 25.76 4.73
N GLU A 39 7.69 24.77 5.25
CA GLU A 39 7.18 24.79 6.63
C GLU A 39 8.17 24.25 7.63
N TRP A 40 9.00 23.26 7.22
CA TRP A 40 9.86 22.52 8.13
C TRP A 40 11.31 22.53 7.64
N ASP A 41 12.20 23.07 8.47
CA ASP A 41 13.63 23.04 8.20
C ASP A 41 14.17 21.60 8.13
N GLY A 42 14.98 21.32 7.12
CA GLY A 42 15.60 20.02 6.93
C GLY A 42 14.69 18.93 6.34
N TYR A 43 13.38 19.19 6.13
CA TYR A 43 12.44 18.21 5.58
C TYR A 43 12.98 17.52 4.32
N LYS A 44 13.44 18.30 3.34
CA LYS A 44 13.90 17.77 2.07
C LYS A 44 15.14 16.87 2.21
N LYS A 45 16.01 17.20 3.16
CA LYS A 45 17.20 16.39 3.45
C LYS A 45 16.78 15.04 4.05
N GLU A 46 15.98 15.05 5.12
CA GLU A 46 15.48 13.86 5.78
C GLU A 46 14.67 12.97 4.81
N TYR A 47 13.81 13.59 3.99
CA TYR A 47 13.04 12.88 2.96
C TYR A 47 13.94 12.16 1.96
N ASN A 48 14.97 12.84 1.44
CA ASN A 48 15.89 12.24 0.48
C ASN A 48 16.72 11.10 1.09
N GLU A 49 17.14 11.24 2.35
CA GLU A 49 17.85 10.18 3.08
C GLU A 49 16.98 8.93 3.23
N VAL A 50 15.74 9.09 3.71
CA VAL A 50 14.82 7.95 3.87
C VAL A 50 14.47 7.32 2.53
N LYS A 51 14.26 8.13 1.47
CA LYS A 51 13.98 7.62 0.13
C LYS A 51 15.16 6.83 -0.41
N SER A 52 16.40 7.33 -0.27
CA SER A 52 17.61 6.61 -0.69
C SER A 52 17.76 5.28 0.03
N GLU A 53 17.59 5.27 1.35
CA GLU A 53 17.62 4.03 2.14
C GLU A 53 16.57 3.01 1.66
N PHE A 54 15.39 3.49 1.29
CA PHE A 54 14.31 2.63 0.82
C PHE A 54 14.60 2.08 -0.59
N ASP A 55 15.10 2.91 -1.50
CA ASP A 55 15.44 2.54 -2.87
C ASP A 55 16.61 1.55 -2.92
N GLU A 56 17.57 1.66 -1.98
CA GLU A 56 18.73 0.77 -1.87
C GLU A 56 18.41 -0.62 -1.27
N ARG A 57 17.22 -0.82 -0.70
CA ARG A 57 16.83 -2.10 -0.13
C ARG A 57 16.78 -3.20 -1.18
N SER A 58 17.42 -4.31 -0.89
CA SER A 58 17.35 -5.49 -1.74
C SER A 58 15.93 -6.09 -1.75
N ILE A 59 15.59 -6.85 -2.79
CA ILE A 59 14.32 -7.60 -2.82
C ILE A 59 14.18 -8.50 -1.59
N LYS A 60 15.27 -9.10 -1.14
CA LYS A 60 15.28 -9.95 0.06
C LYS A 60 14.86 -9.15 1.32
N ASP A 61 15.29 -7.91 1.46
CA ASP A 61 14.91 -7.06 2.61
C ASP A 61 13.45 -6.61 2.49
N LYS A 62 12.99 -6.31 1.27
CA LYS A 62 11.60 -5.94 0.98
C LYS A 62 10.62 -7.10 1.16
N THR A 63 11.09 -8.35 1.07
CA THR A 63 10.26 -9.56 1.18
C THR A 63 10.59 -10.43 2.40
N GLY A 64 11.32 -9.90 3.37
CA GLY A 64 11.80 -10.64 4.54
C GLY A 64 10.71 -11.06 5.54
N ASN A 65 9.55 -10.41 5.51
CA ASN A 65 8.38 -10.75 6.34
C ASN A 65 7.10 -10.25 5.67
N ILE A 66 5.93 -10.68 6.19
CA ILE A 66 4.61 -10.33 5.64
C ILE A 66 4.41 -8.81 5.56
N TYR A 67 4.79 -8.06 6.60
CA TYR A 67 4.62 -6.62 6.64
C TYR A 67 5.41 -5.91 5.52
N THR A 68 6.70 -6.23 5.40
CA THR A 68 7.55 -5.62 4.36
C THR A 68 7.16 -6.08 2.95
N THR A 69 6.70 -7.33 2.79
CA THR A 69 6.20 -7.84 1.50
C THR A 69 4.90 -7.12 1.09
N TRP A 70 4.03 -6.83 2.05
CA TRP A 70 2.82 -6.03 1.77
C TRP A 70 3.20 -4.62 1.29
N LEU A 71 4.10 -3.93 2.01
CA LEU A 71 4.59 -2.61 1.58
C LEU A 71 5.22 -2.67 0.19
N TYR A 72 5.99 -3.72 -0.11
CA TYR A 72 6.56 -3.94 -1.44
C TYR A 72 5.49 -4.13 -2.52
N SER A 73 4.35 -4.73 -2.18
CA SER A 73 3.22 -4.82 -3.11
C SER A 73 2.62 -3.45 -3.41
N LEU A 74 2.54 -2.54 -2.42
CA LEU A 74 2.02 -1.19 -2.62
C LEU A 74 2.90 -0.31 -3.50
N GLU A 75 4.22 -0.55 -3.56
CA GLU A 75 5.11 0.18 -4.48
C GLU A 75 4.63 0.07 -5.93
N SER A 76 4.11 -1.09 -6.35
CA SER A 76 3.66 -1.31 -7.72
C SER A 76 2.41 -0.51 -8.10
N LEU A 77 1.59 -0.11 -7.11
CA LEU A 77 0.46 0.78 -7.31
C LEU A 77 0.88 2.24 -7.53
N ASN A 78 2.07 2.61 -7.05
CA ASN A 78 2.57 3.99 -7.11
C ASN A 78 3.30 4.32 -8.42
N GLN A 79 3.46 3.34 -9.30
CA GLN A 79 4.18 3.51 -10.56
C GLN A 79 3.32 4.21 -11.62
N ARG A 80 3.98 4.96 -12.51
CA ARG A 80 3.36 5.48 -13.73
C ARG A 80 3.38 4.41 -14.81
N PHE A 81 2.26 4.25 -15.49
CA PHE A 81 2.14 3.30 -16.59
C PHE A 81 2.68 3.90 -17.89
N PRO A 82 3.62 3.19 -18.56
CA PRO A 82 4.22 3.66 -19.82
C PRO A 82 3.28 3.48 -21.01
N GLU A 83 3.78 3.80 -22.20
CA GLU A 83 3.13 3.49 -23.47
C GLU A 83 2.91 1.97 -23.59
N GLY A 84 1.77 1.58 -24.16
CA GLY A 84 1.31 0.19 -24.21
C GLY A 84 0.20 -0.14 -23.22
N TYR A 85 0.10 0.62 -22.11
CA TYR A 85 -1.05 0.51 -21.22
C TYR A 85 -2.25 1.33 -21.71
N PRO A 86 -3.48 0.99 -21.31
CA PRO A 86 -4.68 1.74 -21.66
C PRO A 86 -4.57 3.23 -21.33
N ASN A 87 -5.06 4.10 -22.22
CA ASN A 87 -4.94 5.55 -22.06
C ASN A 87 -5.50 6.08 -20.73
N PHE A 88 -6.57 5.47 -20.21
CA PHE A 88 -7.16 5.87 -18.94
C PHE A 88 -6.24 5.60 -17.75
N MET A 89 -5.28 4.66 -17.84
CA MET A 89 -4.30 4.38 -16.80
C MET A 89 -3.10 5.32 -16.82
N ARG A 90 -2.93 6.12 -17.87
CA ARG A 90 -1.75 6.94 -18.13
C ARG A 90 -1.96 8.42 -17.79
N ASN A 91 -2.86 8.72 -16.87
CA ASN A 91 -3.19 10.09 -16.50
C ASN A 91 -3.18 10.31 -14.97
N LYS A 92 -3.15 11.58 -14.57
CA LYS A 92 -3.10 11.97 -13.15
C LYS A 92 -4.32 11.53 -12.33
N ALA A 93 -5.48 11.35 -12.93
CA ALA A 93 -6.67 10.85 -12.23
C ALA A 93 -6.47 9.39 -11.83
N TRP A 94 -5.88 8.59 -12.71
CA TRP A 94 -5.53 7.22 -12.43
C TRP A 94 -4.43 7.12 -11.36
N GLU A 95 -3.37 7.92 -11.46
CA GLU A 95 -2.33 8.00 -10.43
C GLU A 95 -2.94 8.36 -9.06
N SER A 96 -3.90 9.28 -9.02
CA SER A 96 -4.60 9.64 -7.78
C SER A 96 -5.48 8.51 -7.25
N LYS A 97 -6.15 7.75 -8.12
CA LYS A 97 -6.93 6.56 -7.75
C LYS A 97 -6.02 5.49 -7.16
N SER A 98 -4.91 5.18 -7.81
CA SER A 98 -3.94 4.18 -7.35
C SER A 98 -3.30 4.59 -6.02
N LEU A 99 -2.95 5.87 -5.88
CA LEU A 99 -2.46 6.43 -4.61
C LEU A 99 -3.50 6.30 -3.49
N ALA A 100 -4.78 6.58 -3.75
CA ALA A 100 -5.84 6.41 -2.76
C ALA A 100 -5.99 4.94 -2.34
N THR A 101 -5.88 4.00 -3.28
CA THR A 101 -5.89 2.56 -3.01
C THR A 101 -4.69 2.16 -2.14
N ALA A 102 -3.48 2.63 -2.47
CA ALA A 102 -2.28 2.35 -1.69
C ALA A 102 -2.35 2.93 -0.27
N LEU A 103 -2.87 4.15 -0.12
CA LEU A 103 -3.09 4.78 1.19
C LEU A 103 -4.12 4.02 2.04
N GLY A 104 -5.22 3.58 1.45
CA GLY A 104 -6.25 2.77 2.13
C GLY A 104 -5.67 1.45 2.62
N SER A 105 -4.99 0.72 1.75
CA SER A 105 -4.34 -0.55 2.12
C SER A 105 -3.26 -0.38 3.19
N TRP A 106 -2.46 0.69 3.11
CA TRP A 106 -1.46 0.99 4.14
C TRP A 106 -2.10 1.35 5.49
N ALA A 107 -3.22 2.08 5.48
CA ALA A 107 -3.95 2.42 6.70
C ALA A 107 -4.51 1.15 7.37
N GLU A 108 -5.07 0.22 6.59
CA GLU A 108 -5.55 -1.08 7.04
C GLU A 108 -4.42 -1.90 7.65
N LEU A 109 -3.30 -2.05 6.94
CA LEU A 109 -2.12 -2.75 7.43
C LEU A 109 -1.64 -2.19 8.77
N ARG A 110 -1.62 -0.87 8.93
CA ARG A 110 -1.25 -0.23 10.20
C ARG A 110 -2.25 -0.53 11.31
N HIS A 111 -3.54 -0.49 10.99
CA HIS A 111 -4.59 -0.81 11.94
C HIS A 111 -4.39 -2.24 12.47
N ASP A 112 -4.23 -3.21 11.59
CA ASP A 112 -4.09 -4.62 11.94
C ASP A 112 -2.80 -4.94 12.71
N THR A 113 -1.73 -4.17 12.45
CA THR A 113 -0.43 -4.41 13.11
C THR A 113 -0.24 -3.66 14.42
N ILE A 114 -0.94 -2.55 14.64
CA ILE A 114 -0.75 -1.68 15.81
C ILE A 114 -1.84 -1.92 16.87
N LEU A 115 -3.07 -2.22 16.47
CA LEU A 115 -4.21 -2.39 17.36
C LEU A 115 -4.45 -3.88 17.73
N TYR A 116 -3.45 -4.53 18.28
CA TYR A 116 -3.56 -5.91 18.78
C TYR A 116 -4.38 -6.03 20.08
N GLY A 117 -5.26 -5.11 20.40
CA GLY A 117 -5.94 -5.09 21.67
C GLY A 117 -7.46 -4.89 21.65
N ALA A 118 -8.08 -4.60 20.53
CA ALA A 118 -9.53 -4.40 20.47
C ALA A 118 -10.10 -4.87 19.13
N GLN A 119 -10.53 -6.12 19.06
CA GLN A 119 -11.44 -6.55 18.02
C GLN A 119 -12.80 -5.91 18.29
N SER A 120 -13.12 -4.85 17.56
CA SER A 120 -14.51 -4.42 17.44
C SER A 120 -15.21 -5.41 16.52
N SER A 121 -16.03 -6.29 17.09
CA SER A 121 -16.97 -7.08 16.32
C SER A 121 -18.00 -6.13 15.73
N VAL A 122 -17.91 -5.87 14.44
CA VAL A 122 -19.02 -5.25 13.71
C VAL A 122 -20.04 -6.36 13.46
N GLU A 123 -21.14 -6.34 14.22
CA GLU A 123 -22.34 -7.08 13.85
C GLU A 123 -22.93 -6.41 12.61
N CYS A 124 -22.62 -6.93 11.43
CA CYS A 124 -23.36 -6.64 10.21
C CYS A 124 -24.64 -7.48 10.21
N GLY A 125 -25.68 -6.99 10.87
CA GLY A 125 -27.04 -7.43 10.66
C GLY A 125 -27.62 -6.65 9.47
N GLY A 126 -27.55 -7.20 8.27
CA GLY A 126 -28.20 -6.72 7.07
C GLY A 126 -28.67 -7.91 6.26
N GLU A 127 -29.92 -7.86 5.76
CA GLU A 127 -30.43 -8.81 4.79
C GLU A 127 -29.46 -8.83 3.59
N GLU A 128 -29.00 -10.03 3.20
CA GLU A 128 -28.21 -10.23 2.00
C GLU A 128 -29.09 -9.95 0.78
N GLU A 129 -29.11 -8.72 0.32
CA GLU A 129 -29.51 -8.43 -1.05
C GLU A 129 -28.43 -8.98 -1.97
N GLU A 130 -28.81 -9.83 -2.95
CA GLU A 130 -27.87 -10.28 -3.97
C GLU A 130 -27.18 -9.05 -4.59
N PRO A 131 -25.85 -8.96 -4.55
CA PRO A 131 -25.16 -7.82 -5.10
C PRO A 131 -25.47 -7.73 -6.61
N PRO A 132 -25.75 -6.53 -7.14
CA PRO A 132 -26.02 -6.35 -8.54
C PRO A 132 -24.85 -6.92 -9.36
N LYS A 133 -25.15 -7.65 -10.44
CA LYS A 133 -24.13 -8.15 -11.37
C LYS A 133 -23.35 -6.97 -11.95
N VAL A 134 -22.21 -6.66 -11.30
CA VAL A 134 -21.32 -5.62 -11.77
C VAL A 134 -20.51 -6.22 -12.92
N THR A 135 -20.71 -5.70 -14.14
CA THR A 135 -19.80 -5.96 -15.25
C THR A 135 -18.49 -5.25 -14.94
N GLY A 136 -17.56 -6.00 -14.35
CA GLY A 136 -16.28 -5.48 -13.92
C GLY A 136 -15.25 -5.50 -15.05
N TYR A 137 -14.21 -4.71 -14.87
CA TYR A 137 -13.02 -4.70 -15.70
C TYR A 137 -11.81 -4.92 -14.77
N VAL A 138 -10.95 -5.88 -15.14
CA VAL A 138 -9.71 -6.13 -14.40
C VAL A 138 -8.63 -5.18 -14.93
N GLU A 139 -8.06 -4.40 -14.03
CA GLU A 139 -6.98 -3.45 -14.35
C GLU A 139 -5.71 -4.24 -14.70
N PRO A 140 -5.08 -4.02 -15.87
CA PRO A 140 -3.87 -4.73 -16.24
C PRO A 140 -2.66 -4.19 -15.44
N ASN A 141 -2.46 -4.73 -14.24
CA ASN A 141 -1.30 -4.47 -13.39
C ASN A 141 -0.65 -5.80 -12.94
N PRO A 142 0.00 -6.54 -13.86
CA PRO A 142 0.56 -7.85 -13.57
C PRO A 142 1.61 -7.82 -12.46
N GLU A 143 2.35 -6.73 -12.33
CA GLU A 143 3.35 -6.58 -11.26
C GLU A 143 2.70 -6.59 -9.87
N PHE A 144 1.58 -5.87 -9.73
CA PHE A 144 0.84 -5.85 -8.47
C PHE A 144 0.27 -7.23 -8.12
N TYR A 145 -0.35 -7.91 -9.09
CA TYR A 145 -0.92 -9.24 -8.86
C TYR A 145 0.15 -10.28 -8.54
N ASN A 146 1.29 -10.27 -9.24
CA ASN A 146 2.42 -11.16 -8.92
C ASN A 146 2.93 -10.96 -7.49
N ARG A 147 3.01 -9.72 -7.01
CA ARG A 147 3.43 -9.42 -5.63
C ARG A 147 2.39 -9.87 -4.61
N LEU A 148 1.10 -9.77 -4.92
CA LEU A 148 0.01 -10.29 -4.07
C LEU A 148 0.03 -11.82 -4.01
N ILE A 149 0.27 -12.51 -5.13
CA ILE A 149 0.45 -13.97 -5.16
C ILE A 149 1.60 -14.37 -4.24
N TRP A 150 2.74 -13.68 -4.36
CA TRP A 150 3.88 -13.93 -3.46
C TRP A 150 3.51 -13.72 -2.00
N LEU A 151 2.88 -12.60 -1.66
CA LEU A 151 2.45 -12.30 -0.29
C LEU A 151 1.52 -13.38 0.26
N THR A 152 0.55 -13.84 -0.54
CA THR A 152 -0.38 -14.89 -0.15
C THR A 152 0.33 -16.24 0.08
N LYS A 153 1.25 -16.62 -0.83
CA LYS A 153 2.07 -17.83 -0.68
C LYS A 153 2.95 -17.75 0.58
N GLN A 154 3.63 -16.63 0.80
CA GLN A 154 4.46 -16.42 2.00
C GLN A 154 3.65 -16.50 3.30
N THR A 155 2.44 -15.93 3.30
CA THR A 155 1.53 -15.99 4.46
C THR A 155 1.09 -17.41 4.74
N MET A 156 0.65 -18.14 3.72
CA MET A 156 0.20 -19.51 3.83
C MET A 156 1.33 -20.45 4.33
N GLU A 157 2.53 -20.32 3.75
CA GLU A 157 3.70 -21.12 4.16
C GLU A 157 4.14 -20.79 5.59
N GLY A 158 4.25 -19.49 5.92
CA GLY A 158 4.68 -19.05 7.25
C GLY A 158 3.73 -19.49 8.37
N LEU A 159 2.43 -19.48 8.13
CA LEU A 159 1.43 -19.97 9.07
C LEU A 159 1.41 -21.50 9.13
N SER A 160 1.56 -22.18 7.98
CA SER A 160 1.61 -23.65 7.92
C SER A 160 2.78 -24.22 8.73
N GLN A 161 3.97 -23.62 8.60
CA GLN A 161 5.17 -24.04 9.36
C GLN A 161 4.98 -23.92 10.88
N ARG A 162 4.06 -23.06 11.33
CA ARG A 162 3.75 -22.81 12.74
C ARG A 162 2.47 -23.49 13.23
N ASN A 163 1.86 -24.33 12.42
CA ASN A 163 0.54 -24.94 12.66
C ASN A 163 -0.55 -23.87 12.97
N GLY A 164 -0.39 -22.66 12.42
CA GLY A 164 -1.26 -21.52 12.64
C GLY A 164 -2.32 -21.31 11.58
N ILE A 165 -2.52 -22.25 10.63
CA ILE A 165 -3.50 -22.14 9.56
C ILE A 165 -4.40 -23.37 9.51
N SER A 166 -5.71 -23.18 9.40
CA SER A 166 -6.68 -24.27 9.18
C SER A 166 -6.73 -24.68 7.70
N ASP A 167 -7.26 -25.87 7.42
CA ASP A 167 -7.43 -26.34 6.05
C ASP A 167 -8.37 -25.43 5.25
N SER A 168 -9.45 -24.94 5.86
CA SER A 168 -10.34 -23.96 5.23
C SER A 168 -9.64 -22.64 4.88
N MET A 169 -8.68 -22.20 5.71
CA MET A 169 -7.91 -20.98 5.41
C MET A 169 -6.88 -21.23 4.30
N LYS A 170 -6.29 -22.41 4.21
CA LYS A 170 -5.43 -22.79 3.09
C LYS A 170 -6.18 -22.78 1.77
N GLU A 171 -7.37 -23.39 1.75
CA GLU A 171 -8.24 -23.38 0.58
C GLU A 171 -8.58 -21.95 0.14
N LYS A 172 -8.88 -21.04 1.08
CA LYS A 172 -9.09 -19.63 0.75
C LYS A 172 -7.85 -18.96 0.13
N CYS A 173 -6.65 -19.24 0.66
CA CYS A 173 -5.42 -18.72 0.09
C CYS A 173 -5.17 -19.27 -1.33
N GLU A 174 -5.41 -20.55 -1.56
CA GLU A 174 -5.30 -21.18 -2.88
C GLU A 174 -6.28 -20.56 -3.88
N ASN A 175 -7.53 -20.37 -3.48
CA ASN A 175 -8.54 -19.68 -4.30
C ASN A 175 -8.14 -18.23 -4.63
N ILE A 176 -7.55 -17.50 -3.68
CA ILE A 176 -7.03 -16.14 -3.93
C ILE A 176 -5.90 -16.19 -4.97
N ILE A 177 -4.97 -17.14 -4.85
CA ILE A 177 -3.86 -17.30 -5.80
C ILE A 177 -4.42 -17.57 -7.21
N GLU A 178 -5.36 -18.51 -7.35
CA GLU A 178 -6.00 -18.84 -8.62
C GLU A 178 -6.72 -17.65 -9.25
N LEU A 179 -7.36 -16.81 -8.43
CA LEU A 179 -8.03 -15.59 -8.93
C LEU A 179 -7.04 -14.50 -9.38
N LEU A 180 -5.81 -14.51 -8.89
CA LEU A 180 -4.80 -13.51 -9.22
C LEU A 180 -3.92 -13.93 -10.41
N GLU A 181 -3.86 -15.21 -10.77
CA GLU A 181 -3.16 -15.78 -11.94
C GLU A 181 -3.92 -15.52 -13.26
#